data_a865a2e4d37b9bebb1d62dcb6d009962
#
_entry.id   a865a2e4d37b9bebb1d62dcb6d009962
#
_cell.length_a   1.000
_cell.length_b   1.000
_cell.length_c   1.000
_cell.angle_alpha   90.00
_cell.angle_beta   90.00
_cell.angle_gamma   90.00
#
_symmetry.space_group_name_H-M   'P 1'
#
loop_
_entity.id
_entity.type
_entity.pdbx_description
1 polymer ?
#
loop_
_entity_poly.entity_id
_entity_poly.type
_entity_poly.pdbx_seq_one_letter_code
_entity_poly.pdbx_strand_id
1 'polypeptide(L)'
;DLWQFRPEKKNEAIKTSGQVQYVARTGNYNKDNDKVFSGSFMVLGNIMRSKYLWNNIRELGGAYGCNASFTRNGDVMFTSYRDPNLGKTNQVYLKAADFIENFNVDEREMRKYIIGTISGIDTPLNAADRSGREFSCFITDTDYETLKREREQILSTNVENIRELAPLVREAMADNNICVVGSASAIEQDKELFEKIVELV
;
A
#
# COMPACT_ATOMS: atom_id res chain seq x y z
N ASP A 1 -15.59 32.10 11.38
CA ASP A 1 -16.01 31.11 10.36
C ASP A 1 -15.03 29.94 10.39
N LEU A 2 -15.50 28.79 10.86
CA LEU A 2 -14.72 27.54 10.74
C LEU A 2 -14.68 27.15 9.27
N TRP A 3 -13.50 27.17 8.69
CA TRP A 3 -13.27 26.74 7.31
C TRP A 3 -13.60 25.24 7.23
N GLN A 4 -14.66 24.90 6.50
CA GLN A 4 -15.06 23.49 6.31
C GLN A 4 -14.40 23.00 5.02
N PHE A 5 -13.33 22.22 5.18
CA PHE A 5 -12.75 21.48 4.07
C PHE A 5 -13.71 20.33 3.69
N ARG A 6 -14.14 20.31 2.44
CA ARG A 6 -14.86 19.19 1.85
C ARG A 6 -13.94 18.49 0.87
N PRO A 7 -13.40 17.31 1.22
CA PRO A 7 -12.59 16.57 0.27
C PRO A 7 -13.48 16.14 -0.91
N GLU A 8 -13.05 16.47 -2.12
CA GLU A 8 -13.63 15.95 -3.34
C GLU A 8 -12.77 14.81 -3.86
N LYS A 9 -13.41 13.69 -4.24
CA LYS A 9 -12.71 12.62 -4.93
C LYS A 9 -12.34 13.10 -6.33
N LYS A 10 -11.05 13.09 -6.65
CA LYS A 10 -10.55 13.42 -7.99
C LYS A 10 -9.37 12.54 -8.34
N ASN A 11 -9.46 11.87 -9.48
CA ASN A 11 -8.29 11.26 -10.08
C ASN A 11 -7.49 12.35 -10.78
N GLU A 12 -6.29 12.64 -10.28
CA GLU A 12 -5.51 13.78 -10.74
C GLU A 12 -4.17 13.34 -11.32
N ALA A 13 -3.74 14.04 -12.37
CA ALA A 13 -2.40 13.94 -12.90
C ALA A 13 -1.72 15.32 -12.94
N ILE A 14 -0.45 15.35 -12.57
CA ILE A 14 0.40 16.54 -12.62
C ILE A 14 1.49 16.29 -13.65
N LYS A 15 1.43 17.02 -14.77
CA LYS A 15 2.44 16.95 -15.82
C LYS A 15 3.72 17.66 -15.39
N THR A 16 4.85 17.01 -15.66
CA THR A 16 6.19 17.56 -15.43
C THR A 16 7.04 17.42 -16.70
N SER A 17 8.21 18.06 -16.73
CA SER A 17 9.22 17.88 -17.77
C SER A 17 10.02 16.57 -17.63
N GLY A 18 9.77 15.79 -16.56
CA GLY A 18 10.44 14.51 -16.31
C GLY A 18 10.00 13.42 -17.30
N GLN A 19 10.82 12.36 -17.42
CA GLN A 19 10.56 11.21 -18.28
C GLN A 19 9.99 10.00 -17.53
N VAL A 20 9.86 10.11 -16.21
CA VAL A 20 9.42 9.03 -15.33
C VAL A 20 8.18 9.45 -14.54
N GLN A 21 7.44 8.45 -14.07
CA GLN A 21 6.21 8.64 -13.34
C GLN A 21 6.38 8.31 -11.86
N TYR A 22 5.55 8.93 -11.04
CA TYR A 22 5.25 8.58 -9.66
C TYR A 22 3.76 8.23 -9.65
N VAL A 23 3.45 6.96 -9.53
CA VAL A 23 2.06 6.47 -9.62
C VAL A 23 1.61 6.02 -8.25
N ALA A 24 0.54 6.61 -7.75
CA ALA A 24 -0.09 6.21 -6.50
C ALA A 24 -1.53 5.78 -6.75
N ARG A 25 -1.92 4.61 -6.24
CA ARG A 25 -3.29 4.13 -6.20
C ARG A 25 -3.68 3.78 -4.79
N THR A 26 -4.85 4.26 -4.35
CA THR A 26 -5.32 4.09 -2.98
C THR A 26 -6.79 3.66 -2.93
N GLY A 27 -7.17 3.12 -1.78
CA GLY A 27 -8.55 2.85 -1.41
C GLY A 27 -8.67 2.51 0.05
N ASN A 28 -9.88 2.31 0.54
CA ASN A 28 -10.14 1.98 1.92
C ASN A 28 -11.16 0.83 2.02
N TYR A 29 -10.80 -0.24 2.76
CA TYR A 29 -11.69 -1.39 2.99
C TYR A 29 -12.50 -1.28 4.30
N ASN A 30 -12.29 -0.23 5.09
CA ASN A 30 -12.88 -0.07 6.43
C ASN A 30 -13.66 1.25 6.57
N LYS A 31 -14.45 1.60 5.57
CA LYS A 31 -15.21 2.86 5.52
C LYS A 31 -16.20 3.02 6.67
N ASP A 32 -16.78 1.91 7.10
CA ASP A 32 -17.78 1.87 8.17
C ASP A 32 -17.14 1.65 9.56
N ASN A 33 -15.81 1.58 9.66
CA ASN A 33 -15.04 1.30 10.89
C ASN A 33 -15.49 0.02 11.63
N ASP A 34 -15.98 -0.98 10.91
CA ASP A 34 -16.45 -2.25 11.44
C ASP A 34 -15.42 -3.39 11.35
N LYS A 35 -14.32 -3.16 10.64
CA LYS A 35 -13.26 -4.15 10.40
C LYS A 35 -12.04 -3.86 11.28
N VAL A 36 -11.51 -4.90 11.87
CA VAL A 36 -10.32 -4.80 12.72
C VAL A 36 -9.08 -5.14 11.90
N PHE A 37 -8.07 -4.28 11.99
CA PHE A 37 -6.76 -4.53 11.39
C PHE A 37 -6.12 -5.78 12.02
N SER A 38 -5.57 -6.64 11.20
CA SER A 38 -4.85 -7.84 11.62
C SER A 38 -3.36 -7.72 11.33
N GLY A 39 -2.53 -8.32 12.18
CA GLY A 39 -1.10 -8.47 11.93
C GLY A 39 -0.76 -9.18 10.61
N SER A 40 -1.69 -9.98 10.05
CA SER A 40 -1.54 -10.59 8.73
C SER A 40 -1.43 -9.55 7.60
N PHE A 41 -2.01 -8.35 7.73
CA PHE A 41 -1.79 -7.25 6.77
C PHE A 41 -0.34 -6.77 6.74
N MET A 42 0.36 -6.85 7.86
CA MET A 42 1.79 -6.46 7.92
C MET A 42 2.65 -7.48 7.14
N VAL A 43 2.31 -8.77 7.27
CA VAL A 43 2.93 -9.85 6.48
C VAL A 43 2.58 -9.71 5.00
N LEU A 44 1.32 -9.43 4.67
CA LEU A 44 0.87 -9.14 3.32
C LEU A 44 1.66 -7.95 2.73
N GLY A 45 1.83 -6.88 3.47
CA GLY A 45 2.64 -5.72 3.04
C GLY A 45 4.07 -6.12 2.66
N ASN A 46 4.70 -7.00 3.42
CA ASN A 46 6.02 -7.54 3.08
C ASN A 46 5.98 -8.40 1.81
N ILE A 47 5.01 -9.30 1.67
CA ILE A 47 4.83 -10.12 0.46
C ILE A 47 4.62 -9.25 -0.77
N MET A 48 3.75 -8.25 -0.68
CA MET A 48 3.45 -7.35 -1.80
C MET A 48 4.68 -6.59 -2.25
N ARG A 49 5.45 -6.01 -1.31
CA ARG A 49 6.67 -5.26 -1.62
C ARG A 49 7.79 -6.12 -2.18
N SER A 50 8.03 -7.29 -1.58
CA SER A 50 9.21 -8.11 -1.89
C SER A 50 9.00 -9.12 -3.02
N LYS A 51 7.75 -9.44 -3.38
CA LYS A 51 7.42 -10.41 -4.41
C LYS A 51 6.58 -9.80 -5.53
N TYR A 52 5.34 -9.41 -5.24
CA TYR A 52 4.39 -9.01 -6.28
C TYR A 52 4.79 -7.73 -7.00
N LEU A 53 4.95 -6.63 -6.26
CA LEU A 53 5.30 -5.34 -6.85
C LEU A 53 6.75 -5.34 -7.34
N TRP A 54 7.64 -5.96 -6.58
CA TRP A 54 9.04 -6.08 -7.00
C TRP A 54 9.15 -6.70 -8.39
N ASN A 55 8.55 -7.87 -8.60
CA ASN A 55 8.65 -8.57 -9.87
C ASN A 55 7.97 -7.79 -11.01
N ASN A 56 6.75 -7.29 -10.79
CA ASN A 56 5.94 -6.71 -11.86
C ASN A 56 6.29 -5.25 -12.16
N ILE A 57 6.62 -4.46 -11.14
CA ILE A 57 6.85 -3.01 -11.27
C ILE A 57 8.34 -2.70 -11.42
N ARG A 58 9.20 -3.35 -10.63
CA ARG A 58 10.64 -3.07 -10.64
C ARG A 58 11.38 -3.92 -11.67
N GLU A 59 11.34 -5.25 -11.58
CA GLU A 59 12.12 -6.13 -12.46
C GLU A 59 11.60 -6.11 -13.90
N LEU A 60 10.31 -6.34 -14.08
CA LEU A 60 9.69 -6.38 -15.41
C LEU A 60 9.29 -4.99 -15.92
N GLY A 61 8.86 -4.11 -15.00
CA GLY A 61 8.39 -2.76 -15.32
C GLY A 61 9.52 -1.73 -15.45
N GLY A 62 10.67 -1.94 -14.83
CA GLY A 62 11.81 -1.03 -14.88
C GLY A 62 11.73 0.17 -13.93
N ALA A 63 10.79 0.20 -12.99
CA ALA A 63 10.70 1.24 -11.99
C ALA A 63 11.89 1.17 -11.02
N TYR A 64 12.31 2.31 -10.48
CA TYR A 64 13.37 2.36 -9.46
C TYR A 64 12.91 1.76 -8.14
N GLY A 65 11.64 1.97 -7.75
CA GLY A 65 11.08 1.42 -6.53
C GLY A 65 9.56 1.31 -6.57
N CYS A 66 9.04 0.49 -5.66
CA CYS A 66 7.61 0.29 -5.45
C CYS A 66 7.33 0.05 -3.97
N ASN A 67 6.12 0.36 -3.53
CA ASN A 67 5.69 0.15 -2.15
C ASN A 67 4.23 -0.28 -2.06
N ALA A 68 3.93 -1.03 -1.00
CA ALA A 68 2.58 -1.37 -0.57
C ALA A 68 2.42 -1.02 0.91
N SER A 69 1.35 -0.35 1.26
CA SER A 69 1.01 0.01 2.64
C SER A 69 -0.42 -0.38 2.95
N PHE A 70 -0.62 -0.91 4.15
CA PHE A 70 -1.91 -1.26 4.74
C PHE A 70 -1.96 -0.63 6.13
N THR A 71 -2.96 0.16 6.42
CA THR A 71 -3.07 0.88 7.69
C THR A 71 -4.18 0.34 8.56
N ARG A 72 -4.13 0.64 9.88
CA ARG A 72 -5.20 0.28 10.82
C ARG A 72 -6.53 0.94 10.50
N ASN A 73 -6.51 2.09 9.83
CA ASN A 73 -7.71 2.80 9.38
C ASN A 73 -8.36 2.16 8.14
N GLY A 74 -7.77 1.07 7.61
CA GLY A 74 -8.27 0.39 6.43
C GLY A 74 -7.73 0.93 5.10
N ASP A 75 -6.81 1.89 5.11
CA ASP A 75 -6.24 2.41 3.89
C ASP A 75 -5.28 1.39 3.26
N VAL A 76 -5.44 1.20 1.97
CA VAL A 76 -4.54 0.44 1.11
C VAL A 76 -3.92 1.40 0.11
N MET A 77 -2.60 1.39 0.01
CA MET A 77 -1.88 2.25 -0.92
C MET A 77 -0.78 1.47 -1.64
N PHE A 78 -0.79 1.53 -2.96
CA PHE A 78 0.28 1.06 -3.82
C PHE A 78 0.94 2.24 -4.51
N THR A 79 2.27 2.28 -4.53
CA THR A 79 3.02 3.36 -5.17
C THR A 79 4.18 2.85 -5.99
N SER A 80 4.53 3.58 -7.05
CA SER A 80 5.78 3.39 -7.77
C SER A 80 6.58 4.70 -7.84
N TYR A 81 7.89 4.55 -7.92
CA TYR A 81 8.86 5.63 -7.87
C TYR A 81 9.79 5.56 -9.07
N ARG A 82 9.90 6.65 -9.82
CA ARG A 82 10.65 6.73 -11.08
C ARG A 82 10.31 5.56 -12.01
N ASP A 83 9.02 5.45 -12.29
CA ASP A 83 8.44 4.38 -13.09
C ASP A 83 8.37 4.81 -14.56
N PRO A 84 8.89 4.04 -15.52
CA PRO A 84 8.74 4.36 -16.93
C PRO A 84 7.32 4.10 -17.45
N ASN A 85 6.47 3.39 -16.68
CA ASN A 85 5.11 3.02 -17.07
C ASN A 85 4.07 3.73 -16.21
N LEU A 86 2.89 4.00 -16.79
CA LEU A 86 1.72 4.52 -16.07
C LEU A 86 0.59 3.50 -16.12
N GLY A 87 -0.03 3.31 -17.27
CA GLY A 87 -1.18 2.43 -17.44
C GLY A 87 -0.87 0.97 -17.08
N LYS A 88 0.30 0.45 -17.45
CA LYS A 88 0.72 -0.90 -17.07
C LYS A 88 0.86 -1.07 -15.56
N THR A 89 1.46 -0.09 -14.89
CA THR A 89 1.61 -0.07 -13.43
C THR A 89 0.26 -0.01 -12.74
N ASN A 90 -0.66 0.82 -13.22
CA ASN A 90 -2.03 0.85 -12.72
C ASN A 90 -2.74 -0.51 -12.85
N GLN A 91 -2.55 -1.22 -13.97
CA GLN A 91 -3.09 -2.57 -14.15
C GLN A 91 -2.52 -3.58 -13.15
N VAL A 92 -1.24 -3.48 -12.81
CA VAL A 92 -0.62 -4.31 -11.75
C VAL A 92 -1.32 -4.05 -10.41
N TYR A 93 -1.57 -2.81 -10.05
CA TYR A 93 -2.26 -2.49 -8.80
C TYR A 93 -3.69 -3.04 -8.76
N LEU A 94 -4.44 -2.93 -9.85
CA LEU A 94 -5.80 -3.48 -9.96
C LEU A 94 -5.85 -5.01 -9.82
N LYS A 95 -4.81 -5.72 -10.26
CA LYS A 95 -4.70 -7.18 -10.15
C LYS A 95 -4.11 -7.67 -8.83
N ALA A 96 -3.82 -6.77 -7.89
CA ALA A 96 -3.22 -7.13 -6.61
C ALA A 96 -4.08 -8.12 -5.82
N ALA A 97 -5.40 -7.92 -5.81
CA ALA A 97 -6.32 -8.82 -5.11
C ALA A 97 -6.35 -10.24 -5.71
N ASP A 98 -6.25 -10.36 -7.03
CA ASP A 98 -6.21 -11.67 -7.70
C ASP A 98 -4.91 -12.44 -7.36
N PHE A 99 -3.78 -11.72 -7.24
CA PHE A 99 -2.54 -12.32 -6.75
C PHE A 99 -2.68 -12.82 -5.32
N ILE A 100 -3.31 -12.03 -4.43
CA ILE A 100 -3.51 -12.38 -3.02
C ILE A 100 -4.43 -13.62 -2.91
N GLU A 101 -5.53 -13.66 -3.65
CA GLU A 101 -6.48 -14.76 -3.67
C GLU A 101 -5.84 -16.09 -4.11
N ASN A 102 -4.91 -16.02 -5.08
CA ASN A 102 -4.18 -17.16 -5.60
C ASN A 102 -2.80 -17.36 -4.94
N PHE A 103 -2.51 -16.63 -3.85
CA PHE A 103 -1.22 -16.71 -3.18
C PHE A 103 -0.98 -18.14 -2.68
N ASN A 104 0.15 -18.69 -3.07
CA ASN A 104 0.56 -20.03 -2.65
C ASN A 104 2.09 -20.13 -2.57
N VAL A 105 2.57 -20.56 -1.41
CA VAL A 105 3.99 -20.75 -1.13
C VAL A 105 4.15 -21.90 -0.15
N ASP A 106 5.33 -22.51 -0.11
CA ASP A 106 5.64 -23.52 0.89
C ASP A 106 5.85 -22.87 2.28
N GLU A 107 5.86 -23.72 3.31
CA GLU A 107 6.04 -23.31 4.70
C GLU A 107 7.36 -22.55 4.92
N ARG A 108 8.43 -22.92 4.22
CA ARG A 108 9.74 -22.29 4.33
C ARG A 108 9.70 -20.85 3.80
N GLU A 109 9.06 -20.64 2.66
CA GLU A 109 8.91 -19.30 2.07
C GLU A 109 7.98 -18.43 2.92
N MET A 110 6.86 -18.98 3.41
CA MET A 110 5.97 -18.27 4.33
C MET A 110 6.71 -17.80 5.60
N ARG A 111 7.52 -18.66 6.17
CA ARG A 111 8.35 -18.34 7.35
C ARG A 111 9.32 -17.18 7.10
N LYS A 112 9.87 -17.05 5.88
CA LYS A 112 10.73 -15.91 5.53
C LYS A 112 9.98 -14.58 5.57
N TYR A 113 8.72 -14.55 5.08
CA TYR A 113 7.90 -13.34 5.14
C TYR A 113 7.55 -12.96 6.57
N ILE A 114 7.21 -13.94 7.40
CA ILE A 114 6.95 -13.73 8.83
C ILE A 114 8.21 -13.17 9.52
N ILE A 115 9.36 -13.79 9.35
CA ILE A 115 10.63 -13.34 9.95
C ILE A 115 10.98 -11.93 9.46
N GLY A 116 10.85 -11.65 8.15
CA GLY A 116 11.11 -10.32 7.60
C GLY A 116 10.19 -9.26 8.19
N THR A 117 8.93 -9.60 8.46
CA THR A 117 7.97 -8.68 9.09
C THR A 117 8.31 -8.44 10.57
N ILE A 118 8.55 -9.50 11.33
CA ILE A 118 8.90 -9.40 12.76
C ILE A 118 10.22 -8.64 12.96
N SER A 119 11.21 -8.84 12.10
CA SER A 119 12.49 -8.14 12.20
C SER A 119 12.33 -6.62 12.15
N GLY A 120 11.35 -6.12 11.37
CA GLY A 120 11.06 -4.68 11.31
C GLY A 120 10.38 -4.15 12.58
N ILE A 121 9.60 -4.99 13.27
CA ILE A 121 8.84 -4.60 14.47
C ILE A 121 9.69 -4.71 15.73
N ASP A 122 10.46 -5.80 15.84
CA ASP A 122 11.30 -6.10 17.00
C ASP A 122 12.68 -5.43 16.93
N THR A 123 12.89 -4.48 16.01
CA THR A 123 14.15 -3.71 15.91
C THR A 123 14.40 -2.96 17.22
N PRO A 124 15.61 -3.07 17.80
CA PRO A 124 15.98 -2.29 18.98
C PRO A 124 15.87 -0.79 18.69
N LEU A 125 15.14 -0.08 19.54
CA LEU A 125 14.92 1.35 19.43
C LEU A 125 15.86 2.12 20.35
N ASN A 126 16.47 3.20 19.88
CA ASN A 126 17.10 4.18 20.73
C ASN A 126 16.04 4.99 21.51
N ALA A 127 16.45 5.86 22.42
CA ALA A 127 15.55 6.61 23.29
C ALA A 127 14.60 7.55 22.48
N ALA A 128 15.11 8.19 21.43
CA ALA A 128 14.32 9.09 20.58
C ALA A 128 13.26 8.33 19.78
N ASP A 129 13.65 7.22 19.15
CA ASP A 129 12.72 6.37 18.37
C ASP A 129 11.65 5.74 19.26
N ARG A 130 12.03 5.33 20.50
CA ARG A 130 11.07 4.84 21.49
C ARG A 130 10.05 5.92 21.85
N SER A 131 10.51 7.13 22.16
CA SER A 131 9.63 8.25 22.48
C SER A 131 8.68 8.58 21.33
N GLY A 132 9.19 8.60 20.08
CA GLY A 132 8.37 8.81 18.88
C GLY A 132 7.31 7.73 18.70
N ARG A 133 7.67 6.46 18.93
CA ARG A 133 6.73 5.32 18.88
C ARG A 133 5.63 5.45 19.93
N GLU A 134 6.01 5.69 21.20
CA GLU A 134 5.04 5.85 22.29
C GLU A 134 4.10 7.04 22.05
N PHE A 135 4.64 8.16 21.56
CA PHE A 135 3.85 9.32 21.19
C PHE A 135 2.86 9.00 20.04
N SER A 136 3.30 8.26 19.01
CA SER A 136 2.42 7.81 17.95
C SER A 136 1.31 6.90 18.48
N CYS A 137 1.64 5.94 19.36
CA CYS A 137 0.67 5.07 19.98
C CYS A 137 -0.36 5.85 20.81
N PHE A 138 0.09 6.87 21.54
CA PHE A 138 -0.80 7.75 22.32
C PHE A 138 -1.78 8.52 21.41
N ILE A 139 -1.29 9.14 20.32
CA ILE A 139 -2.17 9.90 19.40
C ILE A 139 -3.17 8.99 18.67
N THR A 140 -2.75 7.76 18.32
CA THR A 140 -3.57 6.82 17.55
C THR A 140 -4.41 5.90 18.44
N ASP A 141 -4.42 6.11 19.74
CA ASP A 141 -5.10 5.26 20.73
C ASP A 141 -4.76 3.76 20.55
N THR A 142 -3.48 3.49 20.28
CA THR A 142 -2.98 2.13 20.07
C THR A 142 -2.32 1.64 21.35
N ASP A 143 -3.01 0.80 22.13
CA ASP A 143 -2.52 0.27 23.37
C ASP A 143 -1.52 -0.90 23.20
N TYR A 144 -0.88 -1.27 24.28
CA TYR A 144 0.10 -2.37 24.30
C TYR A 144 -0.54 -3.72 23.97
N GLU A 145 -1.77 -3.97 24.37
CA GLU A 145 -2.47 -5.24 24.08
C GLU A 145 -2.79 -5.35 22.58
N THR A 146 -3.09 -4.25 21.91
CA THR A 146 -3.23 -4.20 20.46
C THR A 146 -1.92 -4.56 19.76
N LEU A 147 -0.79 -3.94 20.17
CA LEU A 147 0.51 -4.25 19.59
C LEU A 147 0.91 -5.71 19.82
N LYS A 148 0.65 -6.24 21.02
CA LYS A 148 0.91 -7.64 21.36
C LYS A 148 0.07 -8.60 20.50
N ARG A 149 -1.22 -8.34 20.41
CA ARG A 149 -2.14 -9.13 19.56
C ARG A 149 -1.70 -9.14 18.10
N GLU A 150 -1.37 -7.98 17.53
CA GLU A 150 -0.89 -7.89 16.15
C GLU A 150 0.41 -8.68 15.95
N ARG A 151 1.34 -8.61 16.92
CA ARG A 151 2.57 -9.40 16.88
C ARG A 151 2.30 -10.90 16.91
N GLU A 152 1.39 -11.37 17.75
CA GLU A 152 0.96 -12.77 17.80
C GLU A 152 0.31 -13.21 16.48
N GLN A 153 -0.51 -12.36 15.88
CA GLN A 153 -1.12 -12.59 14.56
C GLN A 153 -0.07 -12.70 13.45
N ILE A 154 0.98 -11.85 13.46
CA ILE A 154 2.08 -11.97 12.50
C ILE A 154 2.74 -13.35 12.62
N LEU A 155 3.06 -13.77 13.84
CA LEU A 155 3.75 -15.04 14.10
C LEU A 155 2.91 -16.28 13.70
N SER A 156 1.58 -16.18 13.79
CA SER A 156 0.65 -17.25 13.45
C SER A 156 0.12 -17.18 12.01
N THR A 157 0.51 -16.15 11.23
CA THR A 157 0.02 -15.98 9.85
C THR A 157 0.44 -17.16 8.96
N ASN A 158 -0.51 -17.66 8.19
CA ASN A 158 -0.32 -18.71 7.20
C ASN A 158 -0.83 -18.28 5.81
N VAL A 159 -0.77 -19.15 4.83
CA VAL A 159 -1.20 -18.88 3.44
C VAL A 159 -2.68 -18.55 3.36
N GLU A 160 -3.52 -19.25 4.13
CA GLU A 160 -4.96 -19.05 4.17
C GLU A 160 -5.31 -17.66 4.71
N ASN A 161 -4.64 -17.23 5.79
CA ASN A 161 -4.84 -15.88 6.35
C ASN A 161 -4.49 -14.78 5.35
N ILE A 162 -3.49 -14.99 4.49
CA ILE A 162 -3.15 -14.04 3.42
C ILE A 162 -4.27 -14.02 2.37
N ARG A 163 -4.78 -15.17 1.94
CA ARG A 163 -5.85 -15.26 0.94
C ARG A 163 -7.15 -14.62 1.41
N GLU A 164 -7.48 -14.74 2.69
CA GLU A 164 -8.65 -14.14 3.31
C GLU A 164 -8.66 -12.60 3.23
N LEU A 165 -7.51 -11.96 2.99
CA LEU A 165 -7.40 -10.51 2.83
C LEU A 165 -7.73 -10.04 1.39
N ALA A 166 -7.82 -10.96 0.41
CA ALA A 166 -8.07 -10.59 -0.98
C ALA A 166 -9.38 -9.82 -1.21
N PRO A 167 -10.54 -10.20 -0.61
CA PRO A 167 -11.77 -9.43 -0.75
C PRO A 167 -11.65 -8.00 -0.25
N LEU A 168 -10.94 -7.76 0.87
CA LEU A 168 -10.74 -6.43 1.45
C LEU A 168 -9.87 -5.55 0.54
N VAL A 169 -8.81 -6.11 -0.02
CA VAL A 169 -7.96 -5.38 -0.97
C VAL A 169 -8.72 -5.11 -2.28
N ARG A 170 -9.57 -6.02 -2.74
CA ARG A 170 -10.43 -5.83 -3.91
C ARG A 170 -11.42 -4.71 -3.68
N GLU A 171 -12.07 -4.68 -2.51
CA GLU A 171 -12.97 -3.59 -2.09
C GLU A 171 -12.26 -2.24 -2.10
N ALA A 172 -11.09 -2.15 -1.47
CA ALA A 172 -10.30 -0.92 -1.46
C ALA A 172 -9.90 -0.45 -2.87
N MET A 173 -9.46 -1.36 -3.74
CA MET A 173 -9.06 -1.01 -5.12
C MET A 173 -10.25 -0.58 -5.99
N ALA A 174 -11.48 -0.98 -5.65
CA ALA A 174 -12.70 -0.55 -6.32
C ALA A 174 -13.02 0.94 -6.11
N ASP A 175 -12.43 1.59 -5.11
CA ASP A 175 -12.53 3.05 -4.91
C ASP A 175 -12.00 3.84 -6.09
N ASN A 176 -11.10 3.24 -6.86
CA ASN A 176 -10.53 3.82 -8.06
C ASN A 176 -9.91 5.20 -7.84
N ASN A 177 -9.15 5.38 -6.76
CA ASN A 177 -8.42 6.62 -6.50
C ASN A 177 -7.00 6.49 -7.05
N ILE A 178 -6.66 7.32 -8.03
CA ILE A 178 -5.32 7.36 -8.64
C ILE A 178 -4.80 8.79 -8.67
N CYS A 179 -3.52 8.96 -8.33
CA CYS A 179 -2.80 10.21 -8.48
C CYS A 179 -1.44 9.94 -9.14
N VAL A 180 -1.10 10.75 -10.12
CA VAL A 180 0.15 10.61 -10.87
C VAL A 180 0.87 11.94 -10.99
N VAL A 181 2.18 11.91 -10.76
CA VAL A 181 3.10 13.00 -11.14
C VAL A 181 4.06 12.43 -12.18
N GLY A 182 4.11 12.99 -13.39
CA GLY A 182 4.91 12.36 -14.42
C GLY A 182 5.01 13.09 -15.75
N SER A 183 5.53 12.39 -16.75
CA SER A 183 5.75 12.97 -18.07
C SER A 183 4.43 13.33 -18.77
N ALA A 184 4.44 14.46 -19.46
CA ALA A 184 3.27 14.92 -20.22
C ALA A 184 2.80 13.86 -21.24
N SER A 185 3.72 13.17 -21.91
CA SER A 185 3.39 12.14 -22.92
C SER A 185 2.71 10.90 -22.32
N ALA A 186 3.20 10.40 -21.18
CA ALA A 186 2.60 9.24 -20.52
C ALA A 186 1.20 9.57 -19.96
N ILE A 187 1.04 10.77 -19.37
CA ILE A 187 -0.26 11.23 -18.87
C ILE A 187 -1.26 11.43 -20.02
N GLU A 188 -0.83 11.97 -21.15
CA GLU A 188 -1.71 12.15 -22.31
C GLU A 188 -2.13 10.82 -22.93
N GLN A 189 -1.25 9.81 -22.91
CA GLN A 189 -1.56 8.47 -23.40
C GLN A 189 -2.65 7.77 -22.59
N ASP A 190 -2.66 7.97 -21.25
CA ASP A 190 -3.60 7.34 -20.31
C ASP A 190 -4.56 8.39 -19.70
N LYS A 191 -4.88 9.46 -20.43
CA LYS A 191 -5.67 10.61 -19.91
C LYS A 191 -7.06 10.25 -19.42
N GLU A 192 -7.64 9.17 -19.93
CA GLU A 192 -8.95 8.67 -19.50
C GLU A 192 -8.99 8.21 -18.04
N LEU A 193 -7.83 8.00 -17.42
CA LEU A 193 -7.73 7.67 -16.00
C LEU A 193 -8.00 8.86 -15.09
N PHE A 194 -7.93 10.10 -15.62
CA PHE A 194 -7.89 11.32 -14.81
C PHE A 194 -9.09 12.23 -15.07
N GLU A 195 -9.66 12.75 -14.00
CA GLU A 195 -10.70 13.79 -14.03
C GLU A 195 -10.09 15.19 -14.14
N LYS A 196 -8.84 15.33 -13.65
CA LYS A 196 -8.12 16.60 -13.68
C LYS A 196 -6.66 16.39 -14.03
N ILE A 197 -6.19 17.17 -15.00
CA ILE A 197 -4.79 17.21 -15.40
C ILE A 197 -4.27 18.64 -15.19
N VAL A 198 -3.17 18.75 -14.45
CA VAL A 198 -2.53 20.05 -14.12
C VAL A 198 -1.12 20.05 -14.72
N GLU A 199 -0.70 21.19 -15.25
CA GLU A 199 0.67 21.41 -15.67
C GLU A 199 1.45 22.11 -14.54
N LEU A 200 2.58 21.54 -14.17
CA LEU A 200 3.52 22.21 -13.28
C LEU A 200 4.32 23.20 -14.13
N VAL A 201 4.09 24.49 -13.89
CA VAL A 201 4.78 25.59 -14.58
C VAL A 201 6.22 25.71 -14.08
#